data_5e27391d9b920a5aa247974fcb620cd2
#
_entry.id   5e27391d9b920a5aa247974fcb620cd2
#
_cell.length_a   1.000
_cell.length_b   1.000
_cell.length_c   1.000
_cell.angle_alpha   90.00
_cell.angle_beta   90.00
_cell.angle_gamma   90.00
#
_symmetry.space_group_name_H-M   'P 1'
#
loop_
_entity.id
_entity.type
_entity.pdbx_description
1 polymer ?
#
loop_
_entity_poly.entity_id
_entity_poly.type
_entity_poly.pdbx_seq_one_letter_code
_entity_poly.pdbx_strand_id
1 'polypeptide(L)'
;MFDEEGAKIVRDLVAKAEKNGVKLHLPVDFVTADKFAEDAATQSATVEAGIPEGWMGLDCGPNTVAHFVEPIQRAKIIVWNGYEIKFWHGIMKLTIFN
;
A
#
# COMPACT_ATOMS: atom_id res chain seq x y z
N MET A 1 4.83 -8.96 -8.89
CA MET A 1 5.92 -9.70 -8.19
C MET A 1 5.34 -10.16 -6.87
N PHE A 2 5.37 -11.44 -6.59
CA PHE A 2 4.82 -12.04 -5.37
C PHE A 2 5.96 -12.63 -4.54
N ASP A 3 6.03 -12.32 -3.25
CA ASP A 3 7.03 -12.86 -2.34
C ASP A 3 6.49 -14.13 -1.68
N GLU A 4 6.89 -15.29 -2.21
CA GLU A 4 6.47 -16.60 -1.70
C GLU A 4 6.99 -16.90 -0.30
N GLU A 5 8.18 -16.45 0.04
CA GLU A 5 8.75 -16.66 1.38
C GLU A 5 8.06 -15.78 2.42
N GLY A 6 7.82 -14.50 2.09
CA GLY A 6 7.03 -13.60 2.94
C GLY A 6 5.61 -14.10 3.15
N ALA A 7 4.98 -14.66 2.14
CA ALA A 7 3.62 -15.20 2.23
C ALA A 7 3.48 -16.34 3.26
N LYS A 8 4.52 -17.12 3.49
CA LYS A 8 4.51 -18.22 4.47
C LYS A 8 4.38 -17.74 5.91
N ILE A 9 4.97 -16.57 6.21
CA ILE A 9 5.01 -16.02 7.57
C ILE A 9 3.90 -15.00 7.86
N VAL A 10 3.21 -14.50 6.83
CA VAL A 10 2.18 -13.45 7.00
C VAL A 10 1.07 -13.88 7.95
N ARG A 11 0.58 -15.11 7.85
CA ARG A 11 -0.48 -15.63 8.72
C ARG A 11 -0.08 -15.64 10.18
N ASP A 12 1.15 -16.03 10.47
CA ASP A 12 1.70 -16.07 11.83
C ASP A 12 1.88 -14.65 12.38
N LEU A 13 2.30 -13.70 11.54
CA LEU A 13 2.40 -12.29 11.91
C LEU A 13 1.04 -11.67 12.24
N VAL A 14 0.00 -11.94 11.44
CA VAL A 14 -1.36 -11.49 11.71
C VAL A 14 -1.87 -12.06 13.03
N ALA A 15 -1.74 -13.36 13.25
CA ALA A 15 -2.16 -14.01 14.50
C ALA A 15 -1.40 -13.46 15.71
N LYS A 16 -0.10 -13.17 15.56
CA LYS A 16 0.71 -12.56 16.62
C LYS A 16 0.27 -11.12 16.93
N ALA A 17 -0.05 -10.34 15.90
CA ALA A 17 -0.58 -8.98 16.08
C ALA A 17 -1.91 -9.00 16.84
N GLU A 18 -2.85 -9.84 16.46
CA GLU A 18 -4.14 -10.02 17.13
C GLU A 18 -3.95 -10.42 18.59
N LYS A 19 -3.11 -11.42 18.87
CA LYS A 19 -2.80 -11.87 20.23
C LYS A 19 -2.25 -10.76 21.14
N ASN A 20 -1.49 -9.83 20.56
CA ASN A 20 -0.87 -8.72 21.29
C ASN A 20 -1.69 -7.42 21.24
N GLY A 21 -2.90 -7.44 20.67
CA GLY A 21 -3.74 -6.25 20.56
C GLY A 21 -3.19 -5.19 19.60
N VAL A 22 -2.31 -5.58 18.68
CA VAL A 22 -1.73 -4.70 17.65
C VAL A 22 -2.63 -4.69 16.43
N LYS A 23 -3.09 -3.51 16.02
CA LYS A 23 -3.90 -3.34 14.82
C LYS A 23 -3.02 -3.27 13.59
N LEU A 24 -3.32 -4.08 12.58
CA LEU A 24 -2.73 -4.02 11.26
C LEU A 24 -3.68 -3.27 10.32
N HIS A 25 -3.17 -2.23 9.69
CA HIS A 25 -3.89 -1.46 8.68
C HIS A 25 -3.30 -1.80 7.31
N LEU A 26 -4.08 -2.51 6.49
CA LEU A 26 -3.65 -2.96 5.17
C LEU A 26 -4.38 -2.18 4.09
N PRO A 27 -3.75 -2.01 2.91
CA PRO A 27 -4.41 -1.40 1.76
C PRO A 27 -5.67 -2.16 1.33
N VAL A 28 -6.69 -1.42 0.90
CA VAL A 28 -7.96 -1.95 0.36
C VAL A 28 -8.11 -1.67 -1.13
N ASP A 29 -7.33 -0.74 -1.66
CA ASP A 29 -7.25 -0.40 -3.07
C ASP A 29 -5.84 0.06 -3.45
N PHE A 30 -5.55 0.02 -4.74
CA PHE A 30 -4.23 0.29 -5.29
C PHE A 30 -4.32 1.18 -6.52
N VAL A 31 -3.28 1.96 -6.76
CA VAL A 31 -2.96 2.53 -8.07
C VAL A 31 -2.09 1.51 -8.81
N THR A 32 -2.55 1.10 -9.98
CA THR A 32 -1.85 0.12 -10.82
C THR A 32 -1.38 0.75 -12.12
N ALA A 33 -0.34 0.19 -12.71
CA ALA A 33 0.18 0.63 -14.00
C ALA A 33 0.47 -0.57 -14.91
N ASP A 34 0.39 -0.36 -16.21
CA ASP A 34 0.66 -1.36 -17.26
C ASP A 34 2.16 -1.56 -17.50
N LYS A 35 2.99 -0.58 -17.12
CA LYS A 35 4.45 -0.63 -17.23
C LYS A 35 5.09 0.24 -16.16
N PHE A 36 6.37 0.03 -15.92
CA PHE A 36 7.16 0.87 -15.02
C PHE A 36 7.82 2.02 -15.81
N ALA A 37 7.02 3.02 -16.21
CA ALA A 37 7.44 4.15 -17.03
C ALA A 37 6.61 5.42 -16.74
N GLU A 38 7.17 6.63 -16.97
CA GLU A 38 6.48 7.91 -16.71
C GLU A 38 5.20 8.09 -17.52
N ASP A 39 5.17 7.50 -18.70
CA ASP A 39 4.03 7.49 -19.62
C ASP A 39 3.12 6.26 -19.45
N ALA A 40 3.24 5.54 -18.33
CA ALA A 40 2.41 4.38 -18.07
C ALA A 40 0.93 4.75 -17.96
N ALA A 41 0.07 3.90 -18.51
CA ALA A 41 -1.35 3.97 -18.22
C ALA A 41 -1.58 3.54 -16.77
N THR A 42 -2.45 4.27 -16.05
CA THR A 42 -2.78 3.96 -14.66
C THR A 42 -4.26 3.74 -14.46
N GLN A 43 -4.61 2.86 -13.53
CA GLN A 43 -5.98 2.65 -13.08
C GLN A 43 -6.01 2.20 -11.63
N SER A 44 -7.18 2.35 -11.00
CA SER A 44 -7.42 1.85 -9.65
C SER A 44 -7.83 0.38 -9.70
N ALA A 45 -7.38 -0.39 -8.71
CA ALA A 45 -7.82 -1.76 -8.48
C ALA A 45 -8.15 -1.95 -7.00
N THR A 46 -9.21 -2.69 -6.69
CA THR A 46 -9.55 -3.09 -5.32
C THR A 46 -8.95 -4.46 -4.99
N VAL A 47 -8.86 -4.78 -3.69
CA VAL A 47 -8.39 -6.09 -3.25
C VAL A 47 -9.27 -7.21 -3.81
N GLU A 48 -10.59 -7.00 -3.86
CA GLU A 48 -11.55 -8.00 -4.38
C GLU A 48 -11.41 -8.23 -5.88
N ALA A 49 -11.20 -7.15 -6.64
CA ALA A 49 -11.04 -7.23 -8.09
C ALA A 49 -9.67 -7.78 -8.49
N GLY A 50 -8.67 -7.57 -7.62
CA GLY A 50 -7.29 -7.92 -7.91
C GLY A 50 -6.62 -6.97 -8.90
N ILE A 51 -5.31 -7.12 -9.05
CA ILE A 51 -4.53 -6.39 -10.05
C ILE A 51 -4.76 -7.05 -11.41
N PRO A 52 -5.12 -6.29 -12.45
CA PRO A 52 -5.33 -6.85 -13.79
C PRO A 52 -4.10 -7.59 -14.31
N GLU A 53 -4.32 -8.59 -15.14
CA GLU A 53 -3.22 -9.35 -15.76
C GLU A 53 -2.30 -8.42 -16.55
N GLY A 54 -1.00 -8.60 -16.41
CA GLY A 54 0.01 -7.75 -17.04
C GLY A 54 0.22 -6.39 -16.37
N TRP A 55 -0.58 -6.04 -15.36
CA TRP A 55 -0.44 -4.80 -14.59
C TRP A 55 0.32 -5.03 -13.29
N MET A 56 0.80 -3.96 -12.69
CA MET A 56 1.50 -3.99 -11.41
C MET A 56 0.91 -2.97 -10.44
N GLY A 57 0.78 -3.34 -9.16
CA GLY A 57 0.43 -2.41 -8.08
C GLY A 57 1.64 -1.56 -7.73
N LEU A 58 1.49 -0.24 -7.78
CA LEU A 58 2.59 0.69 -7.52
C LEU A 58 2.37 1.51 -6.24
N ASP A 59 1.13 1.82 -5.91
CA ASP A 59 0.82 2.65 -4.75
C ASP A 59 -0.56 2.30 -4.15
N CYS A 60 -0.81 2.83 -2.96
CA CYS A 60 -2.10 2.76 -2.30
C CYS A 60 -3.14 3.61 -3.04
N GLY A 61 -4.36 3.09 -3.13
CA GLY A 61 -5.48 3.83 -3.69
C GLY A 61 -6.09 4.87 -2.72
N PRO A 62 -7.04 5.70 -3.20
CA PRO A 62 -7.61 6.78 -2.40
C PRO A 62 -8.40 6.30 -1.17
N ASN A 63 -9.05 5.14 -1.25
CA ASN A 63 -9.76 4.58 -0.10
C ASN A 63 -8.78 4.10 0.98
N THR A 64 -7.65 3.52 0.59
CA THR A 64 -6.57 3.16 1.50
C THR A 64 -6.02 4.38 2.21
N VAL A 65 -5.75 5.46 1.48
CA VAL A 65 -5.28 6.73 2.06
C VAL A 65 -6.27 7.23 3.12
N ALA A 66 -7.57 7.24 2.81
CA ALA A 66 -8.61 7.65 3.75
C ALA A 66 -8.61 6.78 5.03
N HIS A 67 -8.42 5.46 4.89
CA HIS A 67 -8.34 4.55 6.04
C HIS A 67 -7.09 4.76 6.89
N PHE A 68 -5.98 5.20 6.31
CA PHE A 68 -4.72 5.38 7.04
C PHE A 68 -4.64 6.71 7.80
N VAL A 69 -5.45 7.70 7.43
CA VAL A 69 -5.44 9.02 8.07
C VAL A 69 -5.70 8.93 9.58
N GLU A 70 -6.72 8.20 9.99
CA GLU A 70 -7.12 8.12 11.41
C GLU A 70 -6.02 7.49 12.29
N PRO A 71 -5.47 6.30 11.98
CA PRO A 71 -4.40 5.73 12.80
C PRO A 71 -3.14 6.59 12.81
N ILE A 72 -2.81 7.28 11.72
CA ILE A 72 -1.68 8.20 11.67
C ILE A 72 -1.91 9.42 12.57
N GLN A 73 -3.10 10.02 12.53
CA GLN A 73 -3.43 11.20 13.35
C GLN A 73 -3.38 10.92 14.85
N ARG A 74 -3.75 9.72 15.29
CA ARG A 74 -3.72 9.34 16.73
C ARG A 74 -2.38 8.77 17.18
N ALA A 75 -1.45 8.50 16.25
CA ALA A 75 -0.14 7.96 16.59
C ALA A 75 0.69 8.97 17.38
N LYS A 76 1.34 8.52 18.46
CA LYS A 76 2.26 9.35 19.25
C LYS A 76 3.68 9.32 18.72
N ILE A 77 4.04 8.22 18.05
CA ILE A 77 5.34 8.01 17.42
C ILE A 77 5.08 7.35 16.08
N ILE A 78 5.73 7.85 15.04
CA ILE A 78 5.65 7.30 13.70
C ILE A 78 7.07 6.97 13.23
N VAL A 79 7.25 5.73 12.75
CA VAL A 79 8.47 5.32 12.06
C VAL A 79 8.10 5.12 10.59
N TRP A 80 8.69 5.92 9.72
CA TRP A 80 8.51 5.81 8.28
C TRP A 80 9.61 4.93 7.70
N ASN A 81 9.23 3.81 7.10
CA ASN A 81 10.14 2.90 6.44
C ASN A 81 9.56 2.49 5.08
N GLY A 82 10.32 2.74 4.03
CA GLY A 82 9.94 2.46 2.66
C GLY A 82 10.78 3.30 1.69
N TYR A 83 10.85 2.87 0.44
CA TYR A 83 11.50 3.67 -0.58
C TYR A 83 10.57 4.83 -0.95
N GLU A 84 11.09 6.08 -0.82
CA GLU A 84 10.52 7.20 -1.56
C GLU A 84 10.81 6.93 -3.03
N ILE A 85 9.78 6.57 -3.79
CA ILE A 85 9.90 6.52 -5.24
C ILE A 85 9.91 7.97 -5.74
N LYS A 86 11.05 8.63 -5.62
CA LYS A 86 11.28 10.02 -6.11
C LYS A 86 11.16 10.18 -7.62
N PHE A 87 10.99 9.07 -8.34
CA PHE A 87 11.08 9.06 -9.80
C PHE A 87 9.78 9.44 -10.54
N TRP A 88 8.66 9.61 -9.82
CA TRP A 88 7.36 9.68 -10.50
C TRP A 88 6.53 10.88 -10.08
N HIS A 89 6.93 12.07 -10.52
CA HIS A 89 6.19 13.32 -10.28
C HIS A 89 4.75 13.32 -10.84
N GLY A 90 4.33 12.30 -11.56
CA GLY A 90 3.01 12.19 -12.17
C GLY A 90 2.06 11.18 -11.52
N ILE A 91 2.55 10.12 -10.91
CA ILE A 91 1.73 8.99 -10.44
C ILE A 91 1.57 8.99 -8.91
N MET A 92 2.59 9.42 -8.16
CA MET A 92 2.55 9.44 -6.70
C MET A 92 2.51 10.87 -6.18
N LYS A 93 1.34 11.35 -5.84
CA LYS A 93 1.19 12.55 -5.02
C LYS A 93 1.26 12.14 -3.56
N LEU A 94 2.47 12.13 -3.00
CA LEU A 94 2.65 12.04 -1.56
C LEU A 94 2.00 13.29 -0.94
N THR A 95 0.83 13.14 -0.37
CA THR A 95 0.22 14.19 0.44
C THR A 95 0.87 14.13 1.81
N ILE A 96 1.92 14.93 2.01
CA ILE A 96 2.47 15.17 3.33
C ILE A 96 1.47 16.09 4.03
N PHE A 97 0.85 15.58 5.09
CA PHE A 97 0.04 16.40 5.98
C PHE A 97 0.97 17.16 6.93
N ASN A 98 0.94 18.49 6.84
CA ASN A 98 1.47 19.37 7.88
C ASN A 98 0.45 19.53 8.99
#